data_f21580f5c7d89adf0befcf24532db9ed
#
_entry.id   f21580f5c7d89adf0befcf24532db9ed
#
_cell.length_a   1.000
_cell.length_b   1.000
_cell.length_c   1.000
_cell.angle_alpha   90.00
_cell.angle_beta   90.00
_cell.angle_gamma   90.00
#
_symmetry.space_group_name_H-M   'P 1'
#
loop_
_entity.id
_entity.type
_entity.pdbx_description
1 polymer ?
#
loop_
_entity_poly.entity_id
_entity_poly.type
_entity_poly.pdbx_seq_one_letter_code
_entity_poly.pdbx_strand_id
1 'polypeptide(L)'
;MDQKSDTLEKASGTAPAARRGLWTDVKNRIGWGPLSSVNRQRLARFKAHKLGYRSFLVFCALFLITLFAEFIANDKPLIASYKGEILFPVLVSYPEEKFGGFLAVTDYRTPDIANEINANGWMIWPPIRYSYDTINKDYPGRIGPNNVCLGYPAPPSWSSSLKLCEAPADQVARYQAWGNMNWLGLDNQGRDVVARVIYGFRISILFGLILTIVSSIVGVIAGAVQGFFGGRVDLVLQRILEIWNSIPELFVLLILSSMFVPGFWTLLGILMLFSWTSLVGLVRAEFLRGRNLEYVRAARALGLSNTQIMFKHLLPNAMVATLTFLPFKLSSGISLLTALDFLGLGMPPGSPSLGELLLQGKKHLEAPWLGISGFVAVSIILSLSIFIGEAVRDALDPRKNFKLDKP
;
A
#
# COMPACT_ATOMS: atom_id res chain seq x y z
N MET A 1 54.73 65.18 -29.04
CA MET A 1 55.20 63.99 -28.37
C MET A 1 53.96 63.29 -27.88
N ASP A 2 53.37 62.54 -28.69
CA ASP A 2 53.53 61.18 -29.15
C ASP A 2 52.84 60.17 -28.24
N GLN A 3 51.89 59.46 -28.89
CA GLN A 3 51.43 58.09 -28.64
C GLN A 3 50.44 57.88 -27.44
N LYS A 4 49.24 57.33 -27.58
CA LYS A 4 48.74 56.31 -28.49
C LYS A 4 47.22 56.30 -28.47
N SER A 5 46.65 56.63 -29.58
CA SER A 5 45.40 56.01 -30.01
C SER A 5 45.69 54.58 -30.43
N ASP A 6 45.05 53.63 -29.87
CA ASP A 6 44.75 52.30 -30.44
C ASP A 6 44.40 51.36 -29.30
N THR A 7 43.15 51.10 -29.09
CA THR A 7 42.55 49.78 -28.67
C THR A 7 41.08 49.93 -28.28
N LEU A 8 40.29 50.42 -29.22
CA LEU A 8 38.81 50.28 -29.10
C LEU A 8 38.27 49.59 -30.36
N GLU A 9 38.62 48.32 -30.53
CA GLU A 9 37.94 47.49 -31.54
C GLU A 9 38.29 46.03 -31.29
N LYS A 10 37.55 45.38 -30.41
CA LYS A 10 37.32 43.91 -30.40
C LYS A 10 36.56 43.51 -29.14
N ALA A 11 35.28 43.38 -29.26
CA ALA A 11 34.50 42.36 -28.59
C ALA A 11 32.99 42.58 -28.75
N SER A 12 32.50 42.58 -29.95
CA SER A 12 31.09 42.27 -30.21
C SER A 12 30.95 40.82 -30.73
N GLY A 13 31.31 39.88 -29.89
CA GLY A 13 31.07 38.47 -30.10
C GLY A 13 29.80 38.07 -29.34
N THR A 14 28.63 38.33 -29.87
CA THR A 14 27.37 37.72 -29.39
C THR A 14 27.44 36.24 -29.67
N ALA A 15 27.76 35.46 -28.62
CA ALA A 15 27.61 34.02 -28.65
C ALA A 15 26.13 33.67 -28.97
N PRO A 16 25.85 32.75 -29.93
CA PRO A 16 24.50 32.38 -30.28
C PRO A 16 23.85 31.75 -29.06
N ALA A 17 22.69 32.28 -28.66
CA ALA A 17 21.82 31.68 -27.66
C ALA A 17 21.54 30.23 -28.05
N ALA A 18 22.16 29.29 -27.34
CA ALA A 18 21.93 27.88 -27.50
C ALA A 18 20.42 27.65 -27.38
N ARG A 19 19.78 27.22 -28.47
CA ARG A 19 18.39 26.74 -28.49
C ARG A 19 18.27 25.67 -27.44
N ARG A 20 17.80 26.02 -26.24
CA ARG A 20 17.35 25.03 -25.26
C ARG A 20 16.24 24.26 -25.92
N GLY A 21 16.50 23.00 -26.23
CA GLY A 21 15.55 22.18 -26.96
C GLY A 21 14.22 22.09 -26.21
N LEU A 22 13.13 22.13 -26.94
CA LEU A 22 11.75 21.97 -26.42
C LEU A 22 11.64 20.81 -25.42
N TRP A 23 12.41 19.75 -25.62
CA TRP A 23 12.49 18.58 -24.75
C TRP A 23 13.09 18.85 -23.35
N THR A 24 14.00 19.81 -23.22
CA THR A 24 14.54 20.20 -21.91
C THR A 24 13.54 21.02 -21.11
N ASP A 25 12.73 21.84 -21.79
CA ASP A 25 11.66 22.62 -21.14
C ASP A 25 10.48 21.72 -20.74
N VAL A 26 10.12 20.72 -21.55
CA VAL A 26 9.12 19.69 -21.20
C VAL A 26 9.61 18.82 -20.04
N LYS A 27 10.86 18.36 -20.04
CA LYS A 27 11.46 17.61 -18.93
C LYS A 27 11.46 18.40 -17.61
N ASN A 28 11.75 19.70 -17.68
CA ASN A 28 11.73 20.57 -16.50
C ASN A 28 10.29 20.86 -16.00
N ARG A 29 9.31 20.92 -16.91
CA ARG A 29 7.89 21.10 -16.54
C ARG A 29 7.26 19.83 -15.93
N ILE A 30 7.69 18.63 -16.35
CA ILE A 30 7.21 17.34 -15.84
C ILE A 30 7.96 16.92 -14.55
N GLY A 31 8.90 17.73 -14.05
CA GLY A 31 9.66 17.41 -12.83
C GLY A 31 10.80 16.39 -13.03
N TRP A 32 11.16 16.08 -14.27
CA TRP A 32 12.27 15.18 -14.63
C TRP A 32 13.61 15.93 -14.80
N GLY A 33 13.64 17.21 -14.42
CA GLY A 33 14.87 18.00 -14.34
C GLY A 33 15.72 17.65 -13.11
N PRO A 34 16.99 18.12 -13.03
CA PRO A 34 17.82 17.92 -11.85
C PRO A 34 17.11 18.50 -10.61
N LEU A 35 17.03 17.69 -9.55
CA LEU A 35 16.43 18.10 -8.28
C LEU A 35 16.98 19.45 -7.82
N SER A 36 16.11 20.37 -7.39
CA SER A 36 16.52 21.60 -6.73
C SER A 36 17.52 21.30 -5.62
N SER A 37 18.47 22.21 -5.37
CA SER A 37 19.48 22.07 -4.32
C SER A 37 18.86 21.72 -2.97
N VAL A 38 17.72 22.32 -2.63
CA VAL A 38 16.95 22.05 -1.42
C VAL A 38 16.42 20.61 -1.40
N ASN A 39 15.85 20.13 -2.51
CA ASN A 39 15.29 18.77 -2.56
C ASN A 39 16.42 17.71 -2.54
N ARG A 40 17.58 18.02 -3.12
CA ARG A 40 18.77 17.16 -3.02
C ARG A 40 19.26 17.05 -1.58
N GLN A 41 19.30 18.14 -0.83
CA GLN A 41 19.66 18.14 0.59
C GLN A 41 18.63 17.34 1.43
N ARG A 42 17.33 17.52 1.20
CA ARG A 42 16.28 16.74 1.87
C ARG A 42 16.42 15.24 1.63
N LEU A 43 16.67 14.86 0.37
CA LEU A 43 16.89 13.45 0.01
C LEU A 43 18.18 12.90 0.64
N ALA A 44 19.25 13.68 0.68
CA ALA A 44 20.51 13.27 1.34
C ALA A 44 20.29 13.03 2.85
N ARG A 45 19.52 13.89 3.54
CA ARG A 45 19.17 13.71 4.94
C ARG A 45 18.29 12.48 5.17
N PHE A 46 17.29 12.27 4.32
CA PHE A 46 16.48 11.06 4.39
C PHE A 46 17.34 9.80 4.28
N LYS A 47 18.30 9.77 3.35
CA LYS A 47 19.26 8.67 3.21
C LYS A 47 20.21 8.54 4.41
N ALA A 48 20.57 9.64 5.05
CA ALA A 48 21.44 9.65 6.24
C ALA A 48 20.74 9.07 7.47
N HIS A 49 19.41 9.10 7.52
CA HIS A 49 18.63 8.48 8.60
C HIS A 49 18.55 6.96 8.36
N LYS A 50 19.59 6.22 8.83
CA LYS A 50 19.83 4.80 8.49
C LYS A 50 18.61 3.92 8.74
N LEU A 51 17.93 4.08 9.89
CA LEU A 51 16.76 3.25 10.24
C LEU A 51 15.60 3.50 9.28
N GLY A 52 15.18 4.74 9.10
CA GLY A 52 14.06 5.07 8.24
C GLY A 52 14.31 4.78 6.76
N TYR A 53 15.55 5.01 6.26
CA TYR A 53 15.89 4.67 4.88
C TYR A 53 15.89 3.15 4.64
N ARG A 54 16.41 2.34 5.57
CA ARG A 54 16.34 0.88 5.50
C ARG A 54 14.88 0.41 5.57
N SER A 55 14.08 0.97 6.48
CA SER A 55 12.65 0.67 6.58
C SER A 55 11.89 1.00 5.29
N PHE A 56 12.24 2.11 4.64
CA PHE A 56 11.66 2.45 3.33
C PHE A 56 12.02 1.42 2.25
N LEU A 57 13.29 0.98 2.18
CA LEU A 57 13.70 -0.04 1.23
C LEU A 57 13.01 -1.37 1.48
N VAL A 58 12.93 -1.80 2.76
CA VAL A 58 12.24 -3.03 3.15
C VAL A 58 10.74 -2.95 2.83
N PHE A 59 10.10 -1.82 3.15
CA PHE A 59 8.68 -1.58 2.84
C PHE A 59 8.42 -1.66 1.33
N CYS A 60 9.24 -0.97 0.53
CA CYS A 60 9.11 -1.02 -0.93
C CYS A 60 9.37 -2.42 -1.49
N ALA A 61 10.36 -3.15 -0.96
CA ALA A 61 10.65 -4.51 -1.37
C ALA A 61 9.50 -5.47 -1.04
N LEU A 62 8.99 -5.43 0.19
CA LEU A 62 7.84 -6.23 0.60
C LEU A 62 6.59 -5.88 -0.22
N PHE A 63 6.30 -4.60 -0.43
CA PHE A 63 5.17 -4.18 -1.24
C PHE A 63 5.32 -4.65 -2.69
N LEU A 64 6.51 -4.50 -3.28
CA LEU A 64 6.78 -4.97 -4.64
C LEU A 64 6.62 -6.49 -4.76
N ILE A 65 7.14 -7.25 -3.79
CA ILE A 65 6.95 -8.71 -3.73
C ILE A 65 5.46 -9.06 -3.66
N THR A 66 4.69 -8.40 -2.79
CA THR A 66 3.26 -8.67 -2.66
C THR A 66 2.44 -8.18 -3.85
N LEU A 67 2.94 -7.21 -4.63
CA LEU A 67 2.30 -6.78 -5.87
C LEU A 67 2.29 -7.90 -6.92
N PHE A 68 3.31 -8.76 -6.90
CA PHE A 68 3.42 -9.95 -7.73
C PHE A 68 2.98 -11.23 -7.00
N ALA A 69 1.99 -11.11 -6.11
CA ALA A 69 1.50 -12.22 -5.30
C ALA A 69 1.08 -13.43 -6.14
N GLU A 70 0.48 -13.21 -7.32
CA GLU A 70 0.03 -14.25 -8.24
C GLU A 70 1.20 -15.13 -8.77
N PHE A 71 2.43 -14.60 -8.81
CA PHE A 71 3.62 -15.36 -9.21
C PHE A 71 4.26 -16.12 -8.04
N ILE A 72 3.87 -15.80 -6.80
CA ILE A 72 4.44 -16.38 -5.59
C ILE A 72 3.49 -17.41 -4.96
N ALA A 73 2.21 -17.07 -4.90
CA ALA A 73 1.17 -17.85 -4.26
C ALA A 73 -0.07 -17.90 -5.15
N ASN A 74 -0.23 -19.00 -5.89
CA ASN A 74 -1.33 -19.20 -6.81
C ASN A 74 -1.63 -20.70 -6.98
N ASP A 75 -2.89 -21.03 -7.22
CA ASP A 75 -3.37 -22.38 -7.52
C ASP A 75 -3.25 -22.76 -9.01
N LYS A 76 -2.73 -21.85 -9.83
CA LYS A 76 -2.48 -22.05 -11.25
C LYS A 76 -0.97 -22.10 -11.52
N PRO A 77 -0.49 -22.97 -12.42
CA PRO A 77 0.90 -22.95 -12.84
C PRO A 77 1.26 -21.65 -13.54
N LEU A 78 2.50 -21.20 -13.36
CA LEU A 78 3.03 -20.00 -14.03
C LEU A 78 3.12 -20.22 -15.54
N ILE A 79 3.66 -21.38 -15.92
CA ILE A 79 3.83 -21.80 -17.30
C ILE A 79 3.46 -23.28 -17.38
N ALA A 80 2.72 -23.66 -18.39
CA ALA A 80 2.45 -25.04 -18.71
C ALA A 80 2.75 -25.30 -20.19
N SER A 81 3.35 -26.45 -20.48
CA SER A 81 3.44 -26.96 -21.86
C SER A 81 2.47 -28.11 -22.00
N TYR A 82 1.67 -28.12 -23.04
CA TYR A 82 0.73 -29.21 -23.33
C TYR A 82 0.65 -29.43 -24.82
N LYS A 83 0.94 -30.66 -25.27
CA LYS A 83 0.96 -31.05 -26.70
C LYS A 83 1.75 -30.11 -27.61
N GLY A 84 2.88 -29.54 -27.08
CA GLY A 84 3.74 -28.62 -27.80
C GLY A 84 3.35 -27.15 -27.77
N GLU A 85 2.19 -26.81 -27.18
CA GLU A 85 1.79 -25.41 -26.93
C GLU A 85 2.30 -24.94 -25.56
N ILE A 86 2.78 -23.69 -25.51
CA ILE A 86 3.13 -23.02 -24.24
C ILE A 86 1.94 -22.19 -23.77
N LEU A 87 1.49 -22.44 -22.56
CA LEU A 87 0.34 -21.80 -21.94
C LEU A 87 0.79 -21.00 -20.71
N PHE A 88 0.08 -19.92 -20.42
CA PHE A 88 0.32 -19.06 -19.23
C PHE A 88 -0.92 -19.03 -18.34
N PRO A 89 -1.20 -20.09 -17.56
CA PRO A 89 -2.42 -20.20 -16.77
C PRO A 89 -2.60 -19.10 -15.73
N VAL A 90 -1.51 -18.53 -15.22
CA VAL A 90 -1.52 -17.41 -14.26
C VAL A 90 -2.12 -16.13 -14.89
N LEU A 91 -1.98 -15.94 -16.20
CA LEU A 91 -2.43 -14.73 -16.90
C LEU A 91 -3.75 -14.94 -17.66
N VAL A 92 -3.94 -16.15 -18.18
CA VAL A 92 -5.09 -16.48 -19.03
C VAL A 92 -5.81 -17.71 -18.46
N SER A 93 -7.11 -17.61 -18.27
CA SER A 93 -7.92 -18.76 -17.88
C SER A 93 -8.25 -19.63 -19.10
N TYR A 94 -7.90 -20.91 -19.01
CA TYR A 94 -8.19 -21.90 -20.04
C TYR A 94 -9.36 -22.79 -19.59
N PRO A 95 -10.26 -23.19 -20.50
CA PRO A 95 -11.31 -24.15 -20.19
C PRO A 95 -10.72 -25.55 -20.00
N GLU A 96 -11.33 -26.34 -19.13
CA GLU A 96 -10.88 -27.71 -18.83
C GLU A 96 -11.03 -28.65 -20.04
N GLU A 97 -11.94 -28.33 -20.97
CA GLU A 97 -12.13 -29.05 -22.23
C GLU A 97 -10.82 -29.20 -23.03
N LYS A 98 -9.92 -28.20 -22.95
CA LYS A 98 -8.60 -28.25 -23.58
C LYS A 98 -7.74 -29.43 -23.09
N PHE A 99 -7.98 -29.89 -21.86
CA PHE A 99 -7.24 -30.95 -21.17
C PHE A 99 -8.09 -32.22 -20.99
N GLY A 100 -9.25 -32.30 -21.65
CA GLY A 100 -10.13 -33.46 -21.60
C GLY A 100 -11.16 -33.47 -20.47
N GLY A 101 -11.32 -32.35 -19.75
CA GLY A 101 -12.34 -32.20 -18.71
C GLY A 101 -13.61 -31.50 -19.19
N PHE A 102 -14.46 -31.07 -18.25
CA PHE A 102 -15.82 -30.53 -18.56
C PHE A 102 -16.08 -29.16 -17.94
N LEU A 103 -15.16 -28.62 -17.11
CA LEU A 103 -15.38 -27.38 -16.39
C LEU A 103 -14.99 -26.16 -17.28
N ALA A 104 -15.69 -25.04 -17.03
CA ALA A 104 -15.43 -23.78 -17.72
C ALA A 104 -14.05 -23.18 -17.38
N VAL A 105 -13.50 -23.52 -16.22
CA VAL A 105 -12.17 -23.09 -15.74
C VAL A 105 -11.42 -24.31 -15.22
N THR A 106 -10.18 -24.48 -15.67
CA THR A 106 -9.33 -25.62 -15.31
C THR A 106 -8.87 -25.54 -13.86
N ASP A 107 -9.12 -26.59 -13.06
CA ASP A 107 -8.46 -26.83 -11.77
C ASP A 107 -7.21 -27.70 -12.02
N TYR A 108 -6.06 -27.05 -12.17
CA TYR A 108 -4.77 -27.70 -12.45
C TYR A 108 -4.26 -28.61 -11.32
N ARG A 109 -4.91 -28.60 -10.16
CA ARG A 109 -4.56 -29.43 -8.99
C ARG A 109 -5.32 -30.76 -8.98
N THR A 110 -6.39 -30.87 -9.73
CA THR A 110 -7.14 -32.12 -9.88
C THR A 110 -6.21 -33.19 -10.45
N PRO A 111 -6.10 -34.38 -9.82
CA PRO A 111 -5.15 -35.42 -10.25
C PRO A 111 -5.28 -35.81 -11.71
N ASP A 112 -6.50 -35.89 -12.22
CA ASP A 112 -6.76 -36.30 -13.60
C ASP A 112 -6.19 -35.30 -14.60
N ILE A 113 -6.43 -34.00 -14.39
CA ILE A 113 -5.91 -32.93 -15.22
C ILE A 113 -4.39 -32.79 -15.09
N ALA A 114 -3.86 -32.86 -13.85
CA ALA A 114 -2.43 -32.78 -13.61
C ALA A 114 -1.69 -33.93 -14.28
N ASN A 115 -2.22 -35.16 -14.23
CA ASN A 115 -1.64 -36.33 -14.86
C ASN A 115 -1.69 -36.23 -16.40
N GLU A 116 -2.82 -35.79 -16.97
CA GLU A 116 -2.96 -35.57 -18.42
C GLU A 116 -1.95 -34.55 -18.94
N ILE A 117 -1.78 -33.40 -18.24
CA ILE A 117 -0.82 -32.39 -18.64
C ILE A 117 0.61 -32.88 -18.49
N ASN A 118 0.95 -33.60 -17.41
CA ASN A 118 2.30 -34.13 -17.18
C ASN A 118 2.65 -35.28 -18.13
N ALA A 119 1.68 -36.05 -18.61
CA ALA A 119 1.88 -37.09 -19.62
C ALA A 119 2.22 -36.50 -21.01
N ASN A 120 1.70 -35.34 -21.34
CA ASN A 120 1.84 -34.66 -22.63
C ASN A 120 2.69 -33.39 -22.60
N GLY A 121 3.35 -33.09 -21.45
CA GLY A 121 4.13 -31.88 -21.28
C GLY A 121 4.66 -31.71 -19.87
N TRP A 122 4.69 -30.45 -19.38
CA TRP A 122 5.21 -30.11 -18.05
C TRP A 122 4.53 -28.82 -17.51
N MET A 123 4.61 -28.64 -16.21
CA MET A 123 4.08 -27.44 -15.52
C MET A 123 5.13 -26.85 -14.58
N ILE A 124 5.30 -25.52 -14.60
CA ILE A 124 6.10 -24.78 -13.63
C ILE A 124 5.12 -24.10 -12.66
N TRP A 125 5.18 -24.49 -11.41
CA TRP A 125 4.35 -23.98 -10.34
C TRP A 125 5.01 -22.81 -9.60
N PRO A 126 4.20 -21.89 -9.01
CA PRO A 126 4.71 -20.95 -8.03
C PRO A 126 5.22 -21.68 -6.77
N PRO A 127 6.07 -21.03 -5.95
CA PRO A 127 6.58 -21.61 -4.70
C PRO A 127 5.47 -22.10 -3.75
N ILE A 128 4.35 -21.36 -3.70
CA ILE A 128 3.16 -21.70 -2.90
C ILE A 128 2.03 -22.01 -3.89
N ARG A 129 1.57 -23.26 -3.90
CA ARG A 129 0.55 -23.73 -4.85
C ARG A 129 -0.88 -23.47 -4.37
N TYR A 130 -1.10 -22.36 -3.64
CA TYR A 130 -2.39 -21.94 -3.11
C TYR A 130 -2.57 -20.45 -3.37
N SER A 131 -3.75 -20.07 -3.81
CA SER A 131 -4.22 -18.69 -3.79
C SER A 131 -4.80 -18.34 -2.41
N TYR A 132 -5.16 -17.09 -2.18
CA TYR A 132 -5.75 -16.65 -0.92
C TYR A 132 -7.13 -17.28 -0.62
N ASP A 133 -7.83 -17.76 -1.64
CA ASP A 133 -9.17 -18.35 -1.59
C ASP A 133 -9.19 -19.86 -1.84
N THR A 134 -8.06 -20.44 -2.25
CA THR A 134 -7.95 -21.87 -2.54
C THR A 134 -8.09 -22.69 -1.27
N ILE A 135 -9.10 -23.55 -1.22
CA ILE A 135 -9.31 -24.52 -0.13
C ILE A 135 -8.42 -25.74 -0.39
N ASN A 136 -7.64 -26.11 0.61
CA ASN A 136 -6.78 -27.30 0.53
C ASN A 136 -7.61 -28.57 0.66
N LYS A 137 -7.94 -29.20 -0.46
CA LYS A 137 -8.70 -30.46 -0.53
C LYS A 137 -7.82 -31.70 -0.19
N ASP A 138 -6.49 -31.56 -0.25
CA ASP A 138 -5.55 -32.67 0.02
C ASP A 138 -5.26 -32.83 1.52
N TYR A 139 -5.75 -31.93 2.36
CA TYR A 139 -5.55 -32.00 3.80
C TYR A 139 -6.34 -33.16 4.41
N PRO A 140 -5.65 -34.17 4.99
CA PRO A 140 -6.32 -35.36 5.52
C PRO A 140 -6.98 -35.15 6.89
N GLY A 141 -7.04 -33.91 7.38
CA GLY A 141 -7.54 -33.57 8.69
C GLY A 141 -6.54 -33.77 9.83
N ARG A 142 -6.93 -33.45 11.03
CA ARG A 142 -6.20 -33.70 12.27
C ARG A 142 -7.06 -34.50 13.24
N ILE A 143 -6.42 -35.32 14.08
CA ILE A 143 -7.13 -36.08 15.12
C ILE A 143 -7.36 -35.16 16.32
N GLY A 144 -8.62 -34.97 16.68
CA GLY A 144 -9.07 -34.28 17.88
C GLY A 144 -9.21 -35.19 19.11
N PRO A 145 -9.79 -34.70 20.21
CA PRO A 145 -10.22 -35.53 21.33
C PRO A 145 -11.11 -36.66 20.85
N ASN A 146 -10.97 -37.84 21.43
CA ASN A 146 -11.73 -39.04 21.10
C ASN A 146 -11.51 -39.61 19.68
N ASN A 147 -10.32 -39.38 19.10
CA ASN A 147 -9.95 -39.87 17.77
C ASN A 147 -10.89 -39.41 16.62
N VAL A 148 -11.60 -38.31 16.82
CA VAL A 148 -12.43 -37.72 15.77
C VAL A 148 -11.55 -36.84 14.89
N CYS A 149 -11.65 -36.99 13.58
CA CYS A 149 -11.00 -36.12 12.61
C CYS A 149 -11.64 -34.71 12.67
N LEU A 150 -10.83 -33.75 13.09
CA LEU A 150 -11.19 -32.32 13.06
C LEU A 150 -10.69 -31.73 11.76
N GLY A 151 -11.50 -31.05 11.02
CA GLY A 151 -11.09 -30.35 9.82
C GLY A 151 -10.14 -29.17 10.10
N TYR A 152 -10.54 -28.03 9.69
CA TYR A 152 -9.80 -26.77 9.86
C TYR A 152 -10.17 -26.07 11.18
N PRO A 153 -9.30 -25.19 11.72
CA PRO A 153 -7.96 -24.83 11.23
C PRO A 153 -6.92 -25.93 11.48
N ALA A 154 -5.92 -26.00 10.59
CA ALA A 154 -4.86 -27.01 10.68
C ALA A 154 -3.49 -26.35 10.92
N PRO A 155 -2.63 -26.97 11.77
CA PRO A 155 -1.30 -26.42 12.05
C PRO A 155 -0.39 -26.50 10.82
N PRO A 156 0.80 -25.81 10.86
CA PRO A 156 1.78 -25.88 9.80
C PRO A 156 2.16 -27.32 9.44
N SER A 157 2.37 -27.62 8.18
CA SER A 157 2.65 -28.97 7.66
C SER A 157 3.91 -29.61 8.27
N TRP A 158 4.86 -28.81 8.71
CA TRP A 158 6.10 -29.26 9.36
C TRP A 158 5.99 -29.40 10.88
N SER A 159 4.86 -28.98 11.48
CA SER A 159 4.69 -28.99 12.93
C SER A 159 4.59 -30.39 13.49
N SER A 160 5.28 -30.63 14.60
CA SER A 160 5.14 -31.89 15.36
C SER A 160 3.75 -32.07 16.00
N SER A 161 2.99 -30.99 16.12
CA SER A 161 1.59 -31.05 16.58
C SER A 161 0.59 -31.46 15.49
N LEU A 162 1.05 -31.59 14.25
CA LEU A 162 0.22 -32.07 13.15
C LEU A 162 -0.07 -33.56 13.30
N LYS A 163 -1.32 -33.87 13.66
CA LYS A 163 -1.83 -35.24 13.70
C LYS A 163 -2.77 -35.43 12.52
N LEU A 164 -2.37 -36.24 11.57
CA LEU A 164 -3.19 -36.60 10.42
C LEU A 164 -4.17 -37.72 10.80
N CYS A 165 -5.35 -37.67 10.23
CA CYS A 165 -6.30 -38.77 10.35
C CYS A 165 -5.78 -40.02 9.61
N GLU A 166 -6.46 -41.15 9.81
CA GLU A 166 -6.20 -42.37 9.03
C GLU A 166 -6.55 -42.13 7.56
N ALA A 167 -5.63 -41.56 6.83
CA ALA A 167 -5.74 -41.27 5.41
C ALA A 167 -4.80 -42.21 4.63
N PRO A 168 -5.11 -42.48 3.35
CA PRO A 168 -4.21 -43.22 2.48
C PRO A 168 -2.81 -42.60 2.42
N ALA A 169 -1.75 -43.43 2.40
CA ALA A 169 -0.38 -42.94 2.43
C ALA A 169 -0.03 -42.01 1.27
N ASP A 170 -0.65 -42.20 0.12
CA ASP A 170 -0.50 -41.33 -1.06
C ASP A 170 -1.09 -39.93 -0.83
N GLN A 171 -2.21 -39.81 -0.11
CA GLN A 171 -2.81 -38.51 0.25
C GLN A 171 -1.91 -37.76 1.25
N VAL A 172 -1.39 -38.47 2.27
CA VAL A 172 -0.46 -37.90 3.24
C VAL A 172 0.82 -37.42 2.54
N ALA A 173 1.37 -38.23 1.63
CA ALA A 173 2.55 -37.87 0.86
C ALA A 173 2.32 -36.66 -0.05
N ARG A 174 1.15 -36.56 -0.70
CA ARG A 174 0.78 -35.38 -1.51
C ARG A 174 0.67 -34.12 -0.66
N TYR A 175 0.04 -34.20 0.51
CA TYR A 175 -0.06 -33.06 1.42
C TYR A 175 1.30 -32.58 1.93
N GLN A 176 2.22 -33.52 2.22
CA GLN A 176 3.56 -33.20 2.71
C GLN A 176 4.56 -32.84 1.61
N ALA A 177 4.20 -33.00 0.33
CA ALA A 177 5.06 -32.60 -0.77
C ALA A 177 5.36 -31.09 -0.73
N TRP A 178 6.62 -30.72 -1.04
CA TRP A 178 7.13 -29.34 -0.92
C TRP A 178 6.17 -28.25 -1.43
N GLY A 179 5.64 -28.39 -2.63
CA GLY A 179 4.74 -27.41 -3.23
C GLY A 179 3.35 -27.34 -2.60
N ASN A 180 2.96 -28.34 -1.81
CA ASN A 180 1.67 -28.42 -1.14
C ASN A 180 1.77 -28.13 0.37
N MET A 181 2.97 -27.81 0.88
CA MET A 181 3.17 -27.49 2.30
C MET A 181 2.51 -26.16 2.67
N ASN A 182 1.72 -26.19 3.73
CA ASN A 182 1.14 -25.00 4.34
C ASN A 182 2.07 -24.51 5.45
N TRP A 183 3.00 -23.61 5.11
CA TRP A 183 4.10 -23.15 5.98
C TRP A 183 3.64 -22.50 7.28
N LEU A 184 2.56 -21.72 7.25
CA LEU A 184 1.94 -21.11 8.42
C LEU A 184 0.61 -21.76 8.79
N GLY A 185 0.35 -22.98 8.28
CA GLY A 185 -0.89 -23.69 8.52
C GLY A 185 -2.04 -23.24 7.66
N LEU A 186 -3.21 -23.73 8.02
CA LEU A 186 -4.48 -23.45 7.34
C LEU A 186 -5.42 -22.67 8.25
N ASP A 187 -6.26 -21.85 7.65
CA ASP A 187 -7.32 -21.11 8.34
C ASP A 187 -8.55 -22.00 8.63
N ASN A 188 -9.59 -21.40 9.20
CA ASN A 188 -10.82 -22.11 9.57
C ASN A 188 -11.65 -22.60 8.37
N GLN A 189 -11.29 -22.20 7.14
CA GLN A 189 -11.92 -22.65 5.90
C GLN A 189 -11.00 -23.53 5.05
N GLY A 190 -9.80 -23.85 5.54
CA GLY A 190 -8.84 -24.67 4.83
C GLY A 190 -8.00 -23.92 3.81
N ARG A 191 -7.89 -22.60 3.92
CA ARG A 191 -7.08 -21.76 3.03
C ARG A 191 -5.68 -21.58 3.62
N ASP A 192 -4.68 -21.46 2.74
CA ASP A 192 -3.29 -21.28 3.15
C ASP A 192 -3.05 -19.91 3.80
N VAL A 193 -2.47 -19.91 5.00
CA VAL A 193 -2.24 -18.68 5.78
C VAL A 193 -1.15 -17.82 5.16
N VAL A 194 -0.10 -18.41 4.54
CA VAL A 194 0.97 -17.63 3.89
C VAL A 194 0.43 -16.87 2.70
N ALA A 195 -0.35 -17.54 1.85
CA ALA A 195 -1.02 -16.89 0.72
C ALA A 195 -1.90 -15.74 1.21
N ARG A 196 -2.71 -15.96 2.24
CA ARG A 196 -3.57 -14.93 2.82
C ARG A 196 -2.80 -13.75 3.40
N VAL A 197 -1.64 -13.98 4.02
CA VAL A 197 -0.76 -12.91 4.51
C VAL A 197 -0.19 -12.08 3.35
N ILE A 198 0.29 -12.72 2.28
CA ILE A 198 0.87 -12.03 1.12
C ILE A 198 -0.19 -11.14 0.43
N TYR A 199 -1.36 -11.70 0.13
CA TYR A 199 -2.45 -10.94 -0.50
C TYR A 199 -3.05 -9.89 0.44
N GLY A 200 -3.19 -10.20 1.74
CA GLY A 200 -3.68 -9.28 2.75
C GLY A 200 -2.74 -8.08 2.95
N PHE A 201 -1.42 -8.33 2.91
CA PHE A 201 -0.40 -7.27 2.96
C PHE A 201 -0.56 -6.30 1.79
N ARG A 202 -0.72 -6.82 0.56
CA ARG A 202 -0.97 -6.02 -0.64
C ARG A 202 -2.23 -5.15 -0.52
N ILE A 203 -3.35 -5.77 -0.12
CA ILE A 203 -4.64 -5.08 0.00
C ILE A 203 -4.57 -3.99 1.07
N SER A 204 -3.98 -4.28 2.23
CA SER A 204 -3.85 -3.31 3.32
C SER A 204 -3.04 -2.08 2.90
N ILE A 205 -1.92 -2.27 2.19
CA ILE A 205 -1.10 -1.15 1.71
C ILE A 205 -1.82 -0.36 0.62
N LEU A 206 -2.43 -1.03 -0.38
CA LEU A 206 -3.16 -0.35 -1.46
C LEU A 206 -4.32 0.46 -0.90
N PHE A 207 -5.09 -0.12 0.03
CA PHE A 207 -6.17 0.57 0.70
C PHE A 207 -5.68 1.81 1.45
N GLY A 208 -4.66 1.65 2.29
CA GLY A 208 -4.07 2.74 3.05
C GLY A 208 -3.48 3.84 2.16
N LEU A 209 -2.82 3.48 1.05
CA LEU A 209 -2.27 4.44 0.08
C LEU A 209 -3.38 5.25 -0.61
N ILE A 210 -4.39 4.58 -1.15
CA ILE A 210 -5.49 5.26 -1.84
C ILE A 210 -6.25 6.16 -0.87
N LEU A 211 -6.59 5.65 0.32
CA LEU A 211 -7.24 6.44 1.37
C LEU A 211 -6.40 7.67 1.74
N THR A 212 -5.09 7.48 1.96
CA THR A 212 -4.17 8.56 2.31
C THR A 212 -4.07 9.61 1.21
N ILE A 213 -3.88 9.20 -0.04
CA ILE A 213 -3.70 10.13 -1.15
C ILE A 213 -4.97 10.95 -1.39
N VAL A 214 -6.11 10.26 -1.58
CA VAL A 214 -7.36 10.95 -1.92
C VAL A 214 -7.86 11.83 -0.78
N SER A 215 -7.87 11.31 0.45
CA SER A 215 -8.30 12.10 1.60
C SER A 215 -7.34 13.27 1.91
N SER A 216 -6.04 13.14 1.58
CA SER A 216 -5.08 14.23 1.74
C SER A 216 -5.31 15.34 0.72
N ILE A 217 -5.63 15.01 -0.53
CA ILE A 217 -5.96 16.00 -1.55
C ILE A 217 -7.16 16.83 -1.11
N VAL A 218 -8.25 16.18 -0.66
CA VAL A 218 -9.46 16.86 -0.19
C VAL A 218 -9.15 17.71 1.05
N GLY A 219 -8.44 17.15 2.04
CA GLY A 219 -8.07 17.84 3.27
C GLY A 219 -7.17 19.06 3.04
N VAL A 220 -6.21 18.95 2.11
CA VAL A 220 -5.34 20.07 1.71
C VAL A 220 -6.13 21.16 1.04
N ILE A 221 -7.04 20.85 0.11
CA ILE A 221 -7.88 21.85 -0.55
C ILE A 221 -8.78 22.57 0.46
N ALA A 222 -9.48 21.83 1.32
CA ALA A 222 -10.36 22.38 2.33
C ALA A 222 -9.59 23.26 3.34
N GLY A 223 -8.44 22.78 3.85
CA GLY A 223 -7.60 23.55 4.77
C GLY A 223 -6.98 24.79 4.13
N ALA A 224 -6.56 24.70 2.86
CA ALA A 224 -6.02 25.83 2.11
C ALA A 224 -7.08 26.92 1.92
N VAL A 225 -8.30 26.59 1.50
CA VAL A 225 -9.41 27.53 1.34
C VAL A 225 -9.74 28.19 2.68
N GLN A 226 -9.90 27.37 3.72
CA GLN A 226 -10.24 27.85 5.06
C GLN A 226 -9.16 28.80 5.61
N GLY A 227 -7.89 28.41 5.54
CA GLY A 227 -6.78 29.20 6.05
C GLY A 227 -6.47 30.47 5.23
N PHE A 228 -6.61 30.41 3.90
CA PHE A 228 -6.33 31.54 3.04
C PHE A 228 -7.35 32.67 3.18
N PHE A 229 -8.64 32.37 3.05
CA PHE A 229 -9.68 33.37 3.15
C PHE A 229 -9.87 33.86 4.60
N GLY A 230 -9.86 32.92 5.56
CA GLY A 230 -10.04 33.27 6.98
C GLY A 230 -11.37 33.94 7.29
N GLY A 231 -11.45 34.64 8.41
CA GLY A 231 -12.64 35.43 8.82
C GLY A 231 -13.93 34.58 8.82
N ARG A 232 -14.98 35.04 8.14
CA ARG A 232 -16.28 34.33 8.08
C ARG A 232 -16.21 32.98 7.41
N VAL A 233 -15.41 32.85 6.36
CA VAL A 233 -15.21 31.55 5.66
C VAL A 233 -14.61 30.53 6.60
N ASP A 234 -13.59 30.92 7.33
CA ASP A 234 -12.94 30.08 8.32
C ASP A 234 -13.91 29.64 9.43
N LEU A 235 -14.65 30.57 9.99
CA LEU A 235 -15.64 30.31 11.05
C LEU A 235 -16.72 29.32 10.59
N VAL A 236 -17.29 29.51 9.41
CA VAL A 236 -18.36 28.65 8.89
C VAL A 236 -17.84 27.25 8.62
N LEU A 237 -16.71 27.13 7.91
CA LEU A 237 -16.13 25.83 7.60
C LEU A 237 -15.68 25.11 8.87
N GLN A 238 -15.17 25.83 9.87
CA GLN A 238 -14.81 25.22 11.14
C GLN A 238 -16.04 24.65 11.88
N ARG A 239 -17.19 25.35 11.86
CA ARG A 239 -18.44 24.82 12.43
C ARG A 239 -18.95 23.58 11.70
N ILE A 240 -18.85 23.57 10.37
CA ILE A 240 -19.20 22.40 9.57
C ILE A 240 -18.31 21.22 9.96
N LEU A 241 -16.99 21.43 10.10
CA LEU A 241 -16.05 20.38 10.51
C LEU A 241 -16.32 19.87 11.94
N GLU A 242 -16.65 20.75 12.87
CA GLU A 242 -17.00 20.39 14.25
C GLU A 242 -18.26 19.51 14.28
N ILE A 243 -19.31 19.89 13.56
CA ILE A 243 -20.55 19.10 13.43
C ILE A 243 -20.23 17.74 12.78
N TRP A 244 -19.46 17.74 11.68
CA TRP A 244 -19.08 16.50 10.98
C TRP A 244 -18.28 15.54 11.85
N ASN A 245 -17.29 16.04 12.55
CA ASN A 245 -16.44 15.24 13.43
C ASN A 245 -17.14 14.81 14.74
N SER A 246 -18.30 15.41 15.09
CA SER A 246 -19.10 14.97 16.24
C SER A 246 -19.90 13.70 15.94
N ILE A 247 -20.04 13.31 14.67
CA ILE A 247 -20.72 12.09 14.26
C ILE A 247 -19.79 10.90 14.55
N PRO A 248 -20.20 9.91 15.37
CA PRO A 248 -19.36 8.76 15.65
C PRO A 248 -19.19 7.90 14.39
N GLU A 249 -17.96 7.88 13.85
CA GLU A 249 -17.62 7.21 12.59
C GLU A 249 -18.04 5.73 12.56
N LEU A 250 -17.86 5.00 13.67
CA LEU A 250 -18.22 3.59 13.76
C LEU A 250 -19.71 3.33 13.57
N PHE A 251 -20.59 4.19 14.07
CA PHE A 251 -22.05 4.03 13.87
C PHE A 251 -22.45 4.26 12.41
N VAL A 252 -21.84 5.26 11.77
CA VAL A 252 -22.08 5.50 10.34
C VAL A 252 -21.60 4.31 9.52
N LEU A 253 -20.43 3.77 9.85
CA LEU A 253 -19.91 2.55 9.23
C LEU A 253 -20.87 1.36 9.37
N LEU A 254 -21.38 1.11 10.58
CA LEU A 254 -22.36 0.05 10.84
C LEU A 254 -23.62 0.20 9.99
N ILE A 255 -24.18 1.40 9.93
CA ILE A 255 -25.38 1.70 9.15
C ILE A 255 -25.11 1.50 7.66
N LEU A 256 -24.03 2.10 7.13
CA LEU A 256 -23.72 2.03 5.71
C LEU A 256 -23.31 0.62 5.26
N SER A 257 -22.58 -0.13 6.09
CA SER A 257 -22.21 -1.51 5.78
C SER A 257 -23.40 -2.46 5.76
N SER A 258 -24.50 -2.13 6.45
CA SER A 258 -25.76 -2.89 6.37
C SER A 258 -26.57 -2.58 5.11
N MET A 259 -26.37 -1.39 4.52
CA MET A 259 -27.11 -0.94 3.33
C MET A 259 -26.40 -1.29 2.02
N PHE A 260 -25.08 -1.32 2.03
CA PHE A 260 -24.27 -1.57 0.84
C PHE A 260 -23.59 -2.93 0.94
N VAL A 261 -23.38 -3.58 -0.21
CA VAL A 261 -22.58 -4.81 -0.29
C VAL A 261 -21.15 -4.51 0.17
N PRO A 262 -20.66 -5.21 1.21
CA PRO A 262 -19.29 -5.04 1.66
C PRO A 262 -18.29 -5.26 0.52
N GLY A 263 -17.24 -4.43 0.46
CA GLY A 263 -16.21 -4.55 -0.57
C GLY A 263 -15.14 -3.49 -0.40
N PHE A 264 -14.02 -3.69 -1.09
CA PHE A 264 -12.87 -2.78 -1.05
C PHE A 264 -13.27 -1.32 -1.33
N TRP A 265 -13.97 -1.09 -2.44
CA TRP A 265 -14.36 0.26 -2.87
C TRP A 265 -15.44 0.89 -2.01
N THR A 266 -16.40 0.10 -1.55
CA THR A 266 -17.46 0.56 -0.65
C THR A 266 -16.87 1.02 0.67
N LEU A 267 -16.03 0.21 1.29
CA LEU A 267 -15.38 0.54 2.55
C LEU A 267 -14.45 1.75 2.40
N LEU A 268 -13.68 1.80 1.31
CA LEU A 268 -12.81 2.94 1.00
C LEU A 268 -13.62 4.24 0.87
N GLY A 269 -14.75 4.21 0.15
CA GLY A 269 -15.64 5.36 -0.01
C GLY A 269 -16.22 5.86 1.31
N ILE A 270 -16.68 4.95 2.17
CA ILE A 270 -17.20 5.30 3.50
C ILE A 270 -16.11 5.96 4.36
N LEU A 271 -14.91 5.36 4.40
CA LEU A 271 -13.81 5.92 5.18
C LEU A 271 -13.28 7.25 4.63
N MET A 272 -13.39 7.47 3.32
CA MET A 272 -13.04 8.77 2.72
C MET A 272 -13.92 9.91 3.23
N LEU A 273 -15.19 9.65 3.59
CA LEU A 273 -16.08 10.68 4.13
C LEU A 273 -15.53 11.32 5.41
N PHE A 274 -14.75 10.59 6.21
CA PHE A 274 -14.23 11.06 7.49
C PHE A 274 -12.74 11.41 7.43
N SER A 275 -11.95 10.62 6.72
CA SER A 275 -10.48 10.69 6.76
C SER A 275 -9.87 12.01 6.26
N TRP A 276 -10.57 12.78 5.41
CA TRP A 276 -10.06 14.05 4.87
C TRP A 276 -9.95 15.14 5.93
N THR A 277 -10.79 15.10 6.98
CA THR A 277 -10.83 16.14 8.02
C THR A 277 -9.54 16.23 8.82
N SER A 278 -8.80 15.11 8.94
CA SER A 278 -7.57 14.97 9.74
C SER A 278 -6.45 15.93 9.33
N LEU A 279 -6.35 16.31 8.04
CA LEU A 279 -5.33 17.23 7.54
C LEU A 279 -5.79 18.68 7.45
N VAL A 280 -7.09 18.94 7.52
CA VAL A 280 -7.63 20.29 7.38
C VAL A 280 -7.04 21.25 8.39
N GLY A 281 -7.01 20.88 9.67
CA GLY A 281 -6.49 21.72 10.74
C GLY A 281 -5.02 22.11 10.56
N LEU A 282 -4.19 21.13 10.14
CA LEU A 282 -2.76 21.33 9.87
C LEU A 282 -2.54 22.32 8.73
N VAL A 283 -3.18 22.07 7.59
CA VAL A 283 -3.02 22.91 6.38
C VAL A 283 -3.61 24.30 6.61
N ARG A 284 -4.76 24.39 7.29
CA ARG A 284 -5.37 25.65 7.70
C ARG A 284 -4.39 26.51 8.52
N ALA A 285 -3.74 25.91 9.52
CA ALA A 285 -2.78 26.62 10.37
C ALA A 285 -1.60 27.18 9.55
N GLU A 286 -1.04 26.39 8.64
CA GLU A 286 0.05 26.83 7.76
C GLU A 286 -0.39 27.97 6.81
N PHE A 287 -1.61 27.91 6.27
CA PHE A 287 -2.14 28.97 5.41
C PHE A 287 -2.47 30.25 6.20
N LEU A 288 -3.05 30.15 7.40
CA LEU A 288 -3.29 31.31 8.29
C LEU A 288 -1.99 32.02 8.64
N ARG A 289 -0.94 31.26 8.95
CA ARG A 289 0.38 31.79 9.23
C ARG A 289 0.99 32.40 7.97
N GLY A 290 0.96 31.66 6.86
CA GLY A 290 1.64 32.02 5.61
C GLY A 290 1.05 33.26 4.94
N ARG A 291 -0.28 33.48 4.97
CA ARG A 291 -0.94 34.59 4.29
C ARG A 291 -0.52 35.99 4.78
N ASN A 292 0.04 36.07 5.98
CA ASN A 292 0.49 37.31 6.59
C ASN A 292 1.98 37.61 6.35
N LEU A 293 2.72 36.72 5.70
CA LEU A 293 4.15 36.88 5.44
C LEU A 293 4.40 37.94 4.34
N GLU A 294 5.56 38.60 4.41
CA GLU A 294 5.92 39.72 3.55
C GLU A 294 5.90 39.36 2.06
N TYR A 295 6.40 38.16 1.69
CA TYR A 295 6.39 37.73 0.29
C TYR A 295 4.97 37.58 -0.29
N VAL A 296 3.99 37.23 0.54
CA VAL A 296 2.58 37.14 0.14
C VAL A 296 1.99 38.54 -0.04
N ARG A 297 2.33 39.46 0.86
CA ARG A 297 1.94 40.88 0.73
C ARG A 297 2.51 41.51 -0.53
N ALA A 298 3.79 41.26 -0.81
CA ALA A 298 4.45 41.70 -2.04
C ALA A 298 3.78 41.11 -3.30
N ALA A 299 3.48 39.82 -3.32
CA ALA A 299 2.79 39.18 -4.43
C ALA A 299 1.40 39.79 -4.68
N ARG A 300 0.67 40.14 -3.60
CA ARG A 300 -0.62 40.81 -3.67
C ARG A 300 -0.48 42.25 -4.22
N ALA A 301 0.53 42.99 -3.78
CA ALA A 301 0.83 44.34 -4.28
C ALA A 301 1.22 44.32 -5.77
N LEU A 302 1.83 43.26 -6.26
CA LEU A 302 2.13 43.04 -7.69
C LEU A 302 0.91 42.59 -8.51
N GLY A 303 -0.29 42.51 -7.92
CA GLY A 303 -1.54 42.19 -8.61
C GLY A 303 -1.76 40.69 -8.90
N LEU A 304 -1.04 39.78 -8.25
CA LEU A 304 -1.29 38.34 -8.42
C LEU A 304 -2.68 37.97 -7.89
N SER A 305 -3.38 37.08 -8.61
CA SER A 305 -4.68 36.58 -8.17
C SER A 305 -4.57 35.69 -6.92
N ASN A 306 -5.65 35.61 -6.14
CA ASN A 306 -5.70 34.77 -4.93
C ASN A 306 -5.33 33.32 -5.22
N THR A 307 -5.81 32.76 -6.34
CA THR A 307 -5.50 31.39 -6.76
C THR A 307 -3.99 31.23 -7.04
N GLN A 308 -3.38 32.19 -7.73
CA GLN A 308 -1.92 32.16 -7.98
C GLN A 308 -1.13 32.23 -6.68
N ILE A 309 -1.55 33.07 -5.72
CA ILE A 309 -0.90 33.16 -4.41
C ILE A 309 -1.03 31.86 -3.65
N MET A 310 -2.23 31.26 -3.61
CA MET A 310 -2.47 29.98 -2.94
C MET A 310 -1.59 28.87 -3.50
N PHE A 311 -1.69 28.61 -4.80
CA PHE A 311 -1.04 27.44 -5.40
C PHE A 311 0.47 27.63 -5.65
N LYS A 312 0.95 28.83 -5.99
CA LYS A 312 2.33 29.09 -6.38
C LYS A 312 3.23 29.47 -5.20
N HIS A 313 2.65 30.14 -4.19
CA HIS A 313 3.44 30.71 -3.09
C HIS A 313 3.18 30.04 -1.74
N LEU A 314 1.91 29.75 -1.39
CA LEU A 314 1.57 29.19 -0.07
C LEU A 314 1.61 27.65 -0.05
N LEU A 315 0.95 27.02 -1.01
CA LEU A 315 0.84 25.55 -1.05
C LEU A 315 2.18 24.83 -1.01
N PRO A 316 3.24 25.21 -1.78
CA PRO A 316 4.52 24.53 -1.72
C PRO A 316 5.16 24.54 -0.33
N ASN A 317 4.95 25.61 0.43
CA ASN A 317 5.47 25.73 1.79
C ASN A 317 4.62 24.92 2.80
N ALA A 318 3.30 24.96 2.67
CA ALA A 318 2.38 24.16 3.50
C ALA A 318 2.52 22.66 3.25
N MET A 319 2.89 22.25 2.01
CA MET A 319 3.12 20.85 1.68
C MET A 319 4.28 20.22 2.45
N VAL A 320 5.24 21.00 2.95
CA VAL A 320 6.33 20.46 3.79
C VAL A 320 5.76 19.84 5.07
N ALA A 321 4.87 20.55 5.75
CA ALA A 321 4.20 20.03 6.93
C ALA A 321 3.28 18.85 6.59
N THR A 322 2.51 18.95 5.50
CA THR A 322 1.59 17.90 5.03
C THR A 322 2.34 16.60 4.73
N LEU A 323 3.45 16.66 3.95
CA LEU A 323 4.25 15.50 3.59
C LEU A 323 4.84 14.78 4.81
N THR A 324 5.13 15.53 5.86
CA THR A 324 5.60 14.96 7.14
C THR A 324 4.56 14.04 7.79
N PHE A 325 3.27 14.30 7.58
CA PHE A 325 2.18 13.54 8.18
C PHE A 325 1.71 12.34 7.32
N LEU A 326 2.02 12.32 6.02
CA LEU A 326 1.51 11.26 5.12
C LEU A 326 1.84 9.83 5.57
N PRO A 327 3.08 9.48 6.00
CA PRO A 327 3.37 8.12 6.44
C PRO A 327 2.59 7.71 7.70
N PHE A 328 2.36 8.65 8.62
CA PHE A 328 1.56 8.39 9.82
C PHE A 328 0.08 8.22 9.47
N LYS A 329 -0.42 9.00 8.52
CA LYS A 329 -1.78 8.85 7.99
C LYS A 329 -1.96 7.52 7.27
N LEU A 330 -0.96 7.06 6.53
CA LEU A 330 -0.93 5.72 5.93
C LEU A 330 -1.05 4.64 7.01
N SER A 331 -0.25 4.73 8.06
CA SER A 331 -0.32 3.80 9.19
C SER A 331 -1.71 3.79 9.84
N SER A 332 -2.30 4.96 10.05
CA SER A 332 -3.65 5.08 10.63
C SER A 332 -4.71 4.45 9.73
N GLY A 333 -4.62 4.63 8.41
CA GLY A 333 -5.55 4.04 7.44
C GLY A 333 -5.46 2.50 7.42
N ILE A 334 -4.25 1.95 7.46
CA ILE A 334 -4.01 0.50 7.55
C ILE A 334 -4.54 -0.05 8.87
N SER A 335 -4.26 0.62 10.00
CA SER A 335 -4.76 0.23 11.32
C SER A 335 -6.29 0.24 11.38
N LEU A 336 -6.92 1.24 10.77
CA LEU A 336 -8.37 1.37 10.75
C LEU A 336 -9.01 0.23 9.94
N LEU A 337 -8.49 -0.07 8.74
CA LEU A 337 -8.94 -1.21 7.95
C LEU A 337 -8.80 -2.51 8.75
N THR A 338 -7.63 -2.75 9.35
CA THR A 338 -7.37 -3.96 10.15
C THR A 338 -8.33 -4.08 11.34
N ALA A 339 -8.63 -2.97 12.02
CA ALA A 339 -9.57 -2.94 13.14
C ALA A 339 -11.00 -3.24 12.69
N LEU A 340 -11.44 -2.70 11.55
CA LEU A 340 -12.76 -2.97 10.99
C LEU A 340 -12.92 -4.42 10.56
N ASP A 341 -11.91 -4.98 9.90
CA ASP A 341 -11.88 -6.40 9.53
C ASP A 341 -11.92 -7.30 10.77
N PHE A 342 -11.17 -6.94 11.83
CA PHE A 342 -11.18 -7.64 13.11
C PHE A 342 -12.53 -7.58 13.81
N LEU A 343 -13.30 -6.51 13.63
CA LEU A 343 -14.65 -6.36 14.13
C LEU A 343 -15.70 -7.06 13.25
N GLY A 344 -15.31 -7.57 12.07
CA GLY A 344 -16.22 -8.17 11.10
C GLY A 344 -17.04 -7.15 10.29
N LEU A 345 -16.61 -5.87 10.29
CA LEU A 345 -17.25 -4.75 9.60
C LEU A 345 -16.47 -4.30 8.36
N GLY A 346 -15.39 -5.00 8.04
CA GLY A 346 -14.48 -4.65 6.97
C GLY A 346 -14.80 -5.31 5.63
N MET A 347 -13.80 -6.03 5.11
CA MET A 347 -13.91 -6.73 3.82
C MET A 347 -14.88 -7.92 3.91
N PRO A 348 -15.51 -8.31 2.78
CA PRO A 348 -16.41 -9.47 2.79
C PRO A 348 -15.68 -10.76 3.20
N PRO A 349 -16.40 -11.71 3.83
CA PRO A 349 -15.82 -13.01 4.20
C PRO A 349 -15.15 -13.68 3.01
N GLY A 350 -13.94 -14.22 3.22
CA GLY A 350 -13.17 -14.83 2.15
C GLY A 350 -12.12 -13.92 1.51
N SER A 351 -12.27 -12.60 1.64
CA SER A 351 -11.24 -11.66 1.19
C SER A 351 -9.91 -11.88 1.93
N PRO A 352 -8.76 -11.68 1.26
CA PRO A 352 -7.49 -11.75 1.96
C PRO A 352 -7.31 -10.50 2.84
N SER A 353 -7.58 -10.64 4.12
CA SER A 353 -7.47 -9.59 5.12
C SER A 353 -6.61 -10.02 6.30
N LEU A 354 -5.69 -9.15 6.73
CA LEU A 354 -4.88 -9.37 7.93
C LEU A 354 -5.74 -9.27 9.20
N GLY A 355 -6.76 -8.40 9.21
CA GLY A 355 -7.70 -8.26 10.32
C GLY A 355 -8.62 -9.48 10.48
N GLU A 356 -9.02 -10.13 9.37
CA GLU A 356 -9.76 -11.39 9.44
C GLU A 356 -8.92 -12.52 10.05
N LEU A 357 -7.63 -12.62 9.73
CA LEU A 357 -6.73 -13.58 10.37
C LEU A 357 -6.63 -13.36 11.88
N LEU A 358 -6.58 -12.10 12.32
CA LEU A 358 -6.62 -11.75 13.75
C LEU A 358 -7.95 -12.17 14.40
N LEU A 359 -9.08 -11.95 13.72
CA LEU A 359 -10.41 -12.35 14.19
C LEU A 359 -10.52 -13.87 14.29
N GLN A 360 -10.01 -14.61 13.30
CA GLN A 360 -9.96 -16.06 13.33
C GLN A 360 -9.09 -16.56 14.49
N GLY A 361 -7.90 -15.96 14.70
CA GLY A 361 -7.03 -16.28 15.84
C GLY A 361 -7.68 -16.05 17.20
N LYS A 362 -8.52 -15.01 17.31
CA LYS A 362 -9.34 -14.77 18.52
C LYS A 362 -10.42 -15.84 18.72
N LYS A 363 -11.06 -16.31 17.65
CA LYS A 363 -12.14 -17.32 17.70
C LYS A 363 -11.59 -18.74 17.91
N HIS A 364 -10.38 -19.01 17.46
CA HIS A 364 -9.71 -20.31 17.44
C HIS A 364 -8.41 -20.25 18.23
N LEU A 365 -8.50 -20.22 19.56
CA LEU A 365 -7.34 -20.16 20.45
C LEU A 365 -6.44 -21.40 20.36
N GLU A 366 -6.99 -22.51 19.89
CA GLU A 366 -6.27 -23.75 19.58
C GLU A 366 -5.38 -23.62 18.32
N ALA A 367 -5.57 -22.54 17.54
CA ALA A 367 -4.83 -22.24 16.30
C ALA A 367 -4.05 -20.92 16.41
N PRO A 368 -3.02 -20.85 17.27
CA PRO A 368 -2.31 -19.58 17.55
C PRO A 368 -1.61 -19.01 16.33
N TRP A 369 -1.23 -19.86 15.35
CA TRP A 369 -0.60 -19.42 14.10
C TRP A 369 -1.45 -18.40 13.32
N LEU A 370 -2.77 -18.45 13.40
CA LEU A 370 -3.67 -17.49 12.74
C LEU A 370 -3.51 -16.08 13.30
N GLY A 371 -3.63 -15.95 14.63
CA GLY A 371 -3.47 -14.67 15.30
C GLY A 371 -2.04 -14.14 15.20
N ILE A 372 -1.04 -14.99 15.42
CA ILE A 372 0.37 -14.60 15.40
C ILE A 372 0.78 -14.12 14.00
N SER A 373 0.42 -14.83 12.93
CA SER A 373 0.78 -14.43 11.56
C SER A 373 0.15 -13.10 11.16
N GLY A 374 -1.14 -12.90 11.46
CA GLY A 374 -1.82 -11.63 11.22
C GLY A 374 -1.20 -10.49 12.03
N PHE A 375 -0.94 -10.71 13.32
CA PHE A 375 -0.32 -9.71 14.21
C PHE A 375 1.08 -9.31 13.76
N VAL A 376 1.94 -10.28 13.44
CA VAL A 376 3.31 -10.01 12.97
C VAL A 376 3.27 -9.23 11.65
N ALA A 377 2.43 -9.63 10.70
CA ALA A 377 2.32 -8.94 9.41
C ALA A 377 1.89 -7.47 9.59
N VAL A 378 0.84 -7.21 10.37
CA VAL A 378 0.38 -5.85 10.67
C VAL A 378 1.44 -5.05 11.40
N SER A 379 2.09 -5.63 12.41
CA SER A 379 3.14 -4.97 13.18
C SER A 379 4.33 -4.57 12.31
N ILE A 380 4.73 -5.41 11.35
CA ILE A 380 5.80 -5.08 10.39
C ILE A 380 5.39 -3.88 9.54
N ILE A 381 4.20 -3.88 8.95
CA ILE A 381 3.73 -2.77 8.10
C ILE A 381 3.71 -1.46 8.87
N LEU A 382 3.11 -1.47 10.07
CA LEU A 382 2.95 -0.26 10.89
C LEU A 382 4.30 0.26 11.37
N SER A 383 5.18 -0.62 11.88
CA SER A 383 6.51 -0.23 12.34
C SER A 383 7.35 0.38 11.22
N LEU A 384 7.36 -0.25 10.04
CA LEU A 384 8.08 0.29 8.88
C LEU A 384 7.52 1.66 8.49
N SER A 385 6.20 1.83 8.45
CA SER A 385 5.56 3.10 8.10
C SER A 385 5.88 4.20 9.11
N ILE A 386 5.94 3.90 10.41
CA ILE A 386 6.32 4.85 11.46
C ILE A 386 7.78 5.27 11.30
N PHE A 387 8.72 4.34 11.13
CA PHE A 387 10.14 4.66 10.92
C PHE A 387 10.39 5.48 9.65
N ILE A 388 9.63 5.21 8.59
CA ILE A 388 9.63 6.04 7.38
C ILE A 388 9.13 7.45 7.71
N GLY A 389 8.04 7.56 8.49
CA GLY A 389 7.47 8.84 8.91
C GLY A 389 8.46 9.70 9.71
N GLU A 390 9.16 9.10 10.66
CA GLU A 390 10.20 9.77 11.43
C GLU A 390 11.33 10.28 10.53
N ALA A 391 11.82 9.45 9.60
CA ALA A 391 12.88 9.85 8.68
C ALA A 391 12.43 10.96 7.72
N VAL A 392 11.20 10.92 7.22
CA VAL A 392 10.61 11.98 6.39
C VAL A 392 10.49 13.27 7.18
N ARG A 393 9.99 13.21 8.41
CA ARG A 393 9.89 14.35 9.32
C ARG A 393 11.26 14.97 9.57
N ASP A 394 12.27 14.16 9.89
CA ASP A 394 13.64 14.61 10.13
C ASP A 394 14.30 15.24 8.89
N ALA A 395 14.02 14.69 7.72
CA ALA A 395 14.55 15.22 6.45
C ALA A 395 13.92 16.56 6.05
N LEU A 396 12.67 16.79 6.45
CA LEU A 396 11.93 18.00 6.12
C LEU A 396 12.05 19.11 7.18
N ASP A 397 12.58 18.81 8.39
CA ASP A 397 12.73 19.79 9.48
C ASP A 397 13.75 20.87 9.12
N PRO A 398 13.35 22.16 8.99
CA PRO A 398 14.25 23.25 8.66
C PRO A 398 15.21 23.61 9.79
N ARG A 399 14.88 23.28 11.06
CA ARG A 399 15.70 23.66 12.23
C ARG A 399 17.04 22.91 12.27
N LYS A 400 17.13 21.75 11.67
CA LYS A 400 18.38 20.96 11.58
C LYS A 400 19.40 21.54 10.58
N ASN A 401 19.02 22.55 9.77
CA ASN A 401 19.92 23.21 8.86
C ASN A 401 21.03 24.03 9.57
N PHE A 402 20.74 24.58 10.75
CA PHE A 402 21.66 25.46 11.48
C PHE A 402 22.75 24.72 12.27
N LYS A 403 22.68 23.38 12.39
CA LYS A 403 23.68 22.61 13.16
C LYS A 403 24.84 22.08 12.32
N LEU A 404 24.74 22.10 10.99
CA LEU A 404 25.78 21.61 10.08
C LEU A 404 26.75 22.71 9.62
N ASP A 405 26.45 23.98 9.87
CA ASP A 405 27.30 25.13 9.49
C ASP A 405 28.12 25.67 10.67
N LYS A 406 28.32 24.91 11.76
CA LYS A 406 29.33 25.24 12.78
C LYS A 406 30.61 24.45 12.47
N PRO A 407 31.72 25.17 12.17
CA PRO A 407 33.02 24.57 11.92
C PRO A 407 33.53 23.78 13.14
#